data_e786ea7dfeee10c96b313485e1a5f7ad
#
_entry.id   e786ea7dfeee10c96b313485e1a5f7ad
#
_cell.length_a   1.000
_cell.length_b   1.000
_cell.length_c   1.000
_cell.angle_alpha   90.00
_cell.angle_beta   90.00
_cell.angle_gamma   90.00
#
_symmetry.space_group_name_H-M   'P 1'
#
loop_
_entity.id
_entity.type
_entity.pdbx_description
1 polymer ?
#
loop_
_entity_poly.entity_id
_entity_poly.type
_entity_poly.pdbx_seq_one_letter_code
_entity_poly.pdbx_strand_id
1 'polypeptide(L)'
;MKKQINCKEVVWELFTLTAAVAIIAAAVYFFLVPSHASVSSISGLGIILTNFIPLPLSVITMVLNVVLLIIGFITCGREFGTKTVYTSILLPVFIGIFERIFPNIGSLTKTQELDVLCYVLVVSVGLSILFNMNASSGGLDIVAKIMNKFLHIELGKAMSLAGMCVALSAALVYDKKTVVLSVLGTYFNGMVVDHFIFGQNLKRRVCIITKYEEELRNFILHELHSGATIYDAIGAYNLDKRHEIITIVDKNEYQKLMNYINNLDPKAFITVYTVADMRYQQKVLENEERS
;
A
#
# COMPACT_ATOMS: atom_id res chain seq x y z
N MET A 1 16.38 -7.70 22.52
CA MET A 1 15.79 -9.05 22.46
C MET A 1 15.72 -9.48 21.00
N LYS A 2 16.38 -10.56 20.59
CA LYS A 2 16.24 -11.15 19.24
C LYS A 2 14.83 -11.78 19.18
N LYS A 3 13.93 -11.22 18.40
CA LYS A 3 12.62 -11.81 18.07
C LYS A 3 12.92 -13.20 17.48
N GLN A 4 12.46 -14.27 18.11
CA GLN A 4 12.51 -15.60 17.50
C GLN A 4 11.71 -15.52 16.20
N ILE A 5 12.39 -15.67 15.08
CA ILE A 5 11.79 -15.61 13.75
C ILE A 5 10.93 -16.87 13.61
N ASN A 6 9.63 -16.71 13.65
CA ASN A 6 8.71 -17.81 13.44
C ASN A 6 8.72 -18.19 11.95
N CYS A 7 9.14 -19.41 11.63
CA CYS A 7 9.28 -19.87 10.25
C CYS A 7 7.97 -19.67 9.43
N LYS A 8 6.82 -19.81 10.08
CA LYS A 8 5.51 -19.55 9.45
C LYS A 8 5.32 -18.09 9.04
N GLU A 9 5.80 -17.13 9.85
CA GLU A 9 5.71 -15.69 9.53
C GLU A 9 6.57 -15.36 8.31
N VAL A 10 7.79 -15.90 8.24
CA VAL A 10 8.69 -15.67 7.10
C VAL A 10 8.13 -16.27 5.81
N VAL A 11 7.60 -17.48 5.87
CA VAL A 11 6.99 -18.13 4.70
C VAL A 11 5.77 -17.34 4.21
N TRP A 12 4.94 -16.85 5.12
CA TRP A 12 3.78 -16.01 4.77
C TRP A 12 4.20 -14.68 4.17
N GLU A 13 5.26 -14.07 4.71
CA GLU A 13 5.82 -12.83 4.18
C GLU A 13 6.35 -13.01 2.75
N LEU A 14 7.16 -14.04 2.50
CA LEU A 14 7.67 -14.36 1.17
C LEU A 14 6.54 -14.67 0.18
N PHE A 15 5.53 -15.42 0.61
CA PHE A 15 4.36 -15.70 -0.22
C PHE A 15 3.62 -14.43 -0.63
N THR A 16 3.39 -13.52 0.31
CA THR A 16 2.72 -12.24 0.05
C THR A 16 3.52 -11.34 -0.88
N LEU A 17 4.85 -11.25 -0.69
CA LEU A 17 5.74 -10.52 -1.59
C LEU A 17 5.71 -11.11 -3.01
N THR A 18 5.76 -12.44 -3.12
CA THR A 18 5.70 -13.14 -4.41
C THR A 18 4.38 -12.89 -5.12
N ALA A 19 3.25 -12.98 -4.41
CA ALA A 19 1.93 -12.70 -4.97
C ALA A 19 1.80 -11.24 -5.44
N ALA A 20 2.29 -10.29 -4.65
CA ALA A 20 2.29 -8.87 -5.02
C ALA A 20 3.11 -8.62 -6.30
N VAL A 21 4.31 -9.22 -6.41
CA VAL A 21 5.14 -9.10 -7.60
C VAL A 21 4.48 -9.76 -8.82
N ALA A 22 3.80 -10.89 -8.65
CA ALA A 22 3.05 -11.54 -9.73
C ALA A 22 1.92 -10.65 -10.27
N ILE A 23 1.20 -9.94 -9.37
CA ILE A 23 0.16 -8.95 -9.74
C ILE A 23 0.80 -7.80 -10.55
N ILE A 24 1.92 -7.26 -10.07
CA ILE A 24 2.64 -6.18 -10.76
C ILE A 24 3.12 -6.65 -12.13
N ALA A 25 3.72 -7.84 -12.22
CA ALA A 25 4.20 -8.41 -13.46
C ALA A 25 3.06 -8.61 -14.47
N ALA A 26 1.90 -9.08 -14.02
CA ALA A 26 0.70 -9.21 -14.84
C ALA A 26 0.22 -7.84 -15.34
N ALA A 27 0.17 -6.82 -14.46
CA ALA A 27 -0.21 -5.47 -14.87
C ALA A 27 0.75 -4.91 -15.94
N VAL A 28 2.05 -5.10 -15.74
CA VAL A 28 3.07 -4.64 -16.71
C VAL A 28 2.92 -5.38 -18.03
N TYR A 29 2.84 -6.71 -18.01
CA TYR A 29 2.84 -7.51 -19.21
C TYR A 29 1.56 -7.35 -20.04
N PHE A 30 0.39 -7.43 -19.41
CA PHE A 30 -0.89 -7.43 -20.10
C PHE A 30 -1.41 -6.04 -20.48
N PHE A 31 -0.98 -4.99 -19.78
CA PHE A 31 -1.52 -3.65 -19.98
C PHE A 31 -0.46 -2.60 -20.30
N LEU A 32 0.65 -2.52 -19.55
CA LEU A 32 1.64 -1.46 -19.77
C LEU A 32 2.40 -1.67 -21.08
N VAL A 33 2.91 -2.89 -21.32
CA VAL A 33 3.69 -3.20 -22.54
C VAL A 33 2.89 -2.91 -23.81
N PRO A 34 1.63 -3.35 -23.96
CA PRO A 34 0.84 -3.05 -25.14
C PRO A 34 0.47 -1.57 -25.30
N SER A 35 0.39 -0.82 -24.20
CA SER A 35 0.02 0.61 -24.22
C SER A 35 1.14 1.51 -24.76
N HIS A 36 2.39 1.05 -24.78
CA HIS A 36 3.58 1.86 -25.08
C HIS A 36 3.71 3.14 -24.23
N ALA A 37 2.98 3.26 -23.13
CA ALA A 37 3.02 4.41 -22.24
C ALA A 37 4.16 4.26 -21.22
N SER A 38 4.72 5.41 -20.78
CA SER A 38 5.80 5.44 -19.79
C SER A 38 5.26 5.88 -18.42
N VAL A 39 4.39 5.06 -17.82
CA VAL A 39 3.79 5.37 -16.51
C VAL A 39 4.74 4.95 -15.39
N SER A 40 5.23 5.93 -14.63
CA SER A 40 6.11 5.73 -13.45
C SER A 40 7.26 4.73 -13.70
N SER A 41 7.84 4.74 -14.92
CA SER A 41 8.77 3.70 -15.36
C SER A 41 10.20 4.24 -15.44
N ILE A 42 11.14 3.50 -14.82
CA ILE A 42 12.58 3.76 -15.01
C ILE A 42 13.03 3.46 -16.45
N SER A 43 12.32 2.56 -17.15
CA SER A 43 12.59 2.27 -18.54
C SER A 43 12.32 3.48 -19.44
N GLY A 44 11.33 4.31 -19.10
CA GLY A 44 11.08 5.60 -19.76
C GLY A 44 12.29 6.54 -19.68
N LEU A 45 12.88 6.67 -18.49
CA LEU A 45 14.13 7.41 -18.32
C LEU A 45 15.28 6.79 -19.12
N GLY A 46 15.35 5.45 -19.13
CA GLY A 46 16.35 4.70 -19.91
C GLY A 46 16.28 5.04 -21.41
N ILE A 47 15.08 5.05 -21.99
CA ILE A 47 14.89 5.38 -23.43
C ILE A 47 15.35 6.81 -23.74
N ILE A 48 15.07 7.76 -22.85
CA ILE A 48 15.55 9.14 -23.05
C ILE A 48 17.08 9.17 -23.04
N LEU A 49 17.71 8.46 -22.10
CA LEU A 49 19.16 8.40 -21.98
C LEU A 49 19.85 7.72 -23.16
N THR A 50 19.19 6.75 -23.85
CA THR A 50 19.75 6.11 -25.05
C THR A 50 19.96 7.10 -26.19
N ASN A 51 19.26 8.24 -26.23
CA ASN A 51 19.47 9.27 -27.22
C ASN A 51 20.75 10.10 -26.97
N PHE A 52 21.27 10.09 -25.74
CA PHE A 52 22.45 10.85 -25.35
C PHE A 52 23.67 9.96 -25.10
N ILE A 53 23.43 8.69 -24.74
CA ILE A 53 24.49 7.73 -24.38
C ILE A 53 24.39 6.54 -25.34
N PRO A 54 25.44 6.20 -26.09
CA PRO A 54 25.41 5.12 -27.08
C PRO A 54 25.54 3.73 -26.41
N LEU A 55 24.65 3.42 -25.50
CA LEU A 55 24.55 2.14 -24.81
C LEU A 55 23.16 1.51 -25.04
N PRO A 56 23.04 0.18 -25.08
CA PRO A 56 21.75 -0.50 -25.15
C PRO A 56 20.85 -0.12 -23.98
N LEU A 57 19.52 -0.02 -24.23
CA LEU A 57 18.51 0.31 -23.21
C LEU A 57 18.60 -0.62 -22.00
N SER A 58 18.83 -1.92 -22.24
CA SER A 58 18.95 -2.92 -21.17
C SER A 58 20.10 -2.62 -20.20
N VAL A 59 21.23 -2.14 -20.70
CA VAL A 59 22.39 -1.78 -19.88
C VAL A 59 22.10 -0.54 -19.07
N ILE A 60 21.52 0.50 -19.68
CA ILE A 60 21.18 1.76 -18.98
C ILE A 60 20.15 1.50 -17.88
N THR A 61 19.08 0.78 -18.17
CA THR A 61 18.05 0.46 -17.16
C THR A 61 18.58 -0.42 -16.05
N MET A 62 19.44 -1.39 -16.36
CA MET A 62 20.09 -2.22 -15.36
C MET A 62 20.99 -1.39 -14.43
N VAL A 63 21.82 -0.50 -14.96
CA VAL A 63 22.69 0.37 -14.17
C VAL A 63 21.86 1.30 -13.28
N LEU A 64 20.81 1.93 -13.82
CA LEU A 64 19.91 2.78 -13.05
C LEU A 64 19.24 2.01 -11.90
N ASN A 65 18.74 0.82 -12.17
CA ASN A 65 18.12 -0.04 -11.13
C ASN A 65 19.11 -0.43 -10.05
N VAL A 66 20.34 -0.84 -10.41
CA VAL A 66 21.37 -1.21 -9.44
C VAL A 66 21.77 0.00 -8.59
N VAL A 67 21.97 1.17 -9.20
CA VAL A 67 22.29 2.40 -8.47
C VAL A 67 21.17 2.77 -7.49
N LEU A 68 19.91 2.75 -7.94
CA LEU A 68 18.77 3.05 -7.08
C LEU A 68 18.63 2.02 -5.94
N LEU A 69 18.88 0.74 -6.23
CA LEU A 69 18.85 -0.31 -5.22
C LEU A 69 19.92 -0.09 -4.13
N ILE A 70 21.15 0.27 -4.52
CA ILE A 70 22.22 0.60 -3.58
C ILE A 70 21.85 1.81 -2.72
N ILE A 71 21.34 2.88 -3.36
CA ILE A 71 20.89 4.07 -2.65
C ILE A 71 19.73 3.72 -1.71
N GLY A 72 18.75 2.95 -2.16
CA GLY A 72 17.63 2.50 -1.34
C GLY A 72 18.08 1.66 -0.14
N PHE A 73 19.05 0.77 -0.35
CA PHE A 73 19.62 -0.06 0.73
C PHE A 73 20.31 0.78 1.81
N ILE A 74 21.08 1.78 1.41
CA ILE A 74 21.79 2.68 2.34
C ILE A 74 20.80 3.61 3.05
N THR A 75 19.83 4.16 2.33
CA THR A 75 18.93 5.18 2.86
C THR A 75 17.74 4.61 3.62
N CYS A 76 17.09 3.56 3.12
CA CYS A 76 15.89 2.98 3.72
C CYS A 76 16.17 1.81 4.68
N GLY A 77 17.41 1.32 4.70
CA GLY A 77 17.89 0.30 5.64
C GLY A 77 17.83 -1.13 5.09
N ARG A 78 18.40 -2.07 5.88
CA ARG A 78 18.66 -3.45 5.43
C ARG A 78 17.37 -4.23 5.14
N GLU A 79 16.34 -4.05 5.94
CA GLU A 79 15.08 -4.77 5.76
C GLU A 79 14.42 -4.42 4.42
N PHE A 80 14.28 -3.12 4.14
CA PHE A 80 13.78 -2.63 2.85
C PHE A 80 14.65 -3.13 1.69
N GLY A 81 15.98 -3.01 1.81
CA GLY A 81 16.91 -3.40 0.77
C GLY A 81 16.84 -4.88 0.42
N THR A 82 16.84 -5.79 1.40
CA THR A 82 16.80 -7.24 1.15
C THR A 82 15.49 -7.68 0.50
N LYS A 83 14.37 -7.16 0.97
CA LYS A 83 13.05 -7.44 0.37
C LYS A 83 12.97 -6.89 -1.07
N THR A 84 13.50 -5.69 -1.29
CA THR A 84 13.50 -5.06 -2.61
C THR A 84 14.43 -5.77 -3.60
N VAL A 85 15.58 -6.28 -3.16
CA VAL A 85 16.44 -7.15 -4.01
C VAL A 85 15.66 -8.38 -4.47
N TYR A 86 14.99 -9.05 -3.55
CA TYR A 86 14.17 -10.22 -3.88
C TYR A 86 13.08 -9.91 -4.92
N THR A 87 12.29 -8.88 -4.68
CA THR A 87 11.18 -8.47 -5.56
C THR A 87 11.66 -7.98 -6.92
N SER A 88 12.77 -7.25 -6.98
CA SER A 88 13.37 -6.73 -8.21
C SER A 88 13.92 -7.82 -9.13
N ILE A 89 14.39 -8.94 -8.56
CA ILE A 89 14.80 -10.11 -9.34
C ILE A 89 13.58 -10.91 -9.82
N LEU A 90 12.57 -11.03 -8.96
CA LEU A 90 11.39 -11.84 -9.24
C LEU A 90 10.48 -11.22 -10.31
N LEU A 91 10.43 -9.90 -10.40
CA LEU A 91 9.59 -9.19 -11.37
C LEU A 91 9.90 -9.56 -12.83
N PRO A 92 11.15 -9.46 -13.32
CA PRO A 92 11.48 -9.88 -14.69
C PRO A 92 11.32 -11.39 -14.91
N VAL A 93 11.46 -12.20 -13.88
CA VAL A 93 11.20 -13.66 -13.98
C VAL A 93 9.74 -13.92 -14.29
N PHE A 94 8.80 -13.29 -13.59
CA PHE A 94 7.38 -13.43 -13.89
C PHE A 94 7.00 -12.86 -15.25
N ILE A 95 7.56 -11.71 -15.64
CA ILE A 95 7.34 -11.17 -16.97
C ILE A 95 7.80 -12.17 -18.04
N GLY A 96 8.99 -12.76 -17.90
CA GLY A 96 9.51 -13.78 -18.83
C GLY A 96 8.68 -15.07 -18.84
N ILE A 97 8.05 -15.45 -17.73
CA ILE A 97 7.08 -16.55 -17.67
C ILE A 97 5.84 -16.20 -18.49
N PHE A 98 5.29 -15.00 -18.33
CA PHE A 98 4.12 -14.56 -19.09
C PHE A 98 4.41 -14.45 -20.59
N GLU A 99 5.60 -13.98 -20.98
CA GLU A 99 6.04 -13.94 -22.38
C GLU A 99 6.08 -15.33 -23.01
N ARG A 100 6.46 -16.37 -22.26
CA ARG A 100 6.49 -17.75 -22.76
C ARG A 100 5.12 -18.39 -22.86
N ILE A 101 4.24 -18.11 -21.87
CA ILE A 101 2.89 -18.70 -21.80
C ILE A 101 1.95 -18.01 -22.81
N PHE A 102 2.09 -16.71 -22.98
CA PHE A 102 1.22 -15.88 -23.81
C PHE A 102 2.03 -15.09 -24.84
N PRO A 103 2.70 -15.75 -25.80
CA PRO A 103 3.48 -15.05 -26.80
C PRO A 103 2.58 -14.17 -27.70
N ASN A 104 3.03 -12.95 -28.01
CA ASN A 104 2.35 -12.00 -28.90
C ASN A 104 0.97 -11.51 -28.43
N ILE A 105 0.75 -11.32 -27.14
CA ILE A 105 -0.44 -10.64 -26.67
C ILE A 105 -0.35 -9.15 -27.05
N GLY A 106 -1.27 -8.73 -27.91
CA GLY A 106 -1.54 -7.31 -28.15
C GLY A 106 -2.40 -6.71 -27.04
N SER A 107 -2.81 -5.45 -27.21
CA SER A 107 -3.71 -4.77 -26.28
C SER A 107 -5.00 -5.57 -26.04
N LEU A 108 -5.27 -5.92 -24.77
CA LEU A 108 -6.49 -6.63 -24.37
C LEU A 108 -7.73 -5.75 -24.51
N THR A 109 -7.59 -4.45 -24.30
CA THR A 109 -8.70 -3.47 -24.36
C THR A 109 -8.85 -2.84 -25.74
N LYS A 110 -7.88 -3.07 -26.64
CA LYS A 110 -7.78 -2.47 -27.99
C LYS A 110 -7.68 -0.95 -28.00
N THR A 111 -7.53 -0.32 -26.86
CA THR A 111 -7.37 1.13 -26.70
C THR A 111 -6.29 1.44 -25.69
N GLN A 112 -5.37 2.33 -26.08
CA GLN A 112 -4.23 2.70 -25.24
C GLN A 112 -4.64 3.28 -23.88
N GLU A 113 -5.71 4.09 -23.89
CA GLU A 113 -6.23 4.76 -22.68
C GLU A 113 -6.76 3.76 -21.65
N LEU A 114 -7.52 2.75 -22.09
CA LEU A 114 -8.04 1.72 -21.20
C LEU A 114 -6.94 0.80 -20.69
N ASP A 115 -5.94 0.47 -21.52
CA ASP A 115 -4.78 -0.30 -21.08
C ASP A 115 -4.05 0.44 -19.94
N VAL A 116 -3.82 1.75 -20.07
CA VAL A 116 -3.19 2.56 -19.02
C VAL A 116 -4.06 2.59 -17.74
N LEU A 117 -5.37 2.73 -17.88
CA LEU A 117 -6.28 2.72 -16.74
C LEU A 117 -6.27 1.38 -16.00
N CYS A 118 -6.37 0.28 -16.73
CA CYS A 118 -6.27 -1.07 -16.17
C CYS A 118 -4.91 -1.32 -15.52
N TYR A 119 -3.82 -0.88 -16.17
CA TYR A 119 -2.50 -0.93 -15.56
C TYR A 119 -2.45 -0.22 -14.22
N VAL A 120 -2.89 1.04 -14.16
CA VAL A 120 -2.89 1.85 -12.93
C VAL A 120 -3.64 1.15 -11.80
N LEU A 121 -4.83 0.62 -12.08
CA LEU A 121 -5.64 -0.04 -11.05
C LEU A 121 -4.97 -1.32 -10.53
N VAL A 122 -4.50 -2.18 -11.44
CA VAL A 122 -3.93 -3.49 -11.04
C VAL A 122 -2.56 -3.33 -10.41
N VAL A 123 -1.68 -2.49 -10.97
CA VAL A 123 -0.34 -2.27 -10.41
C VAL A 123 -0.39 -1.62 -9.04
N SER A 124 -1.34 -0.70 -8.81
CA SER A 124 -1.49 -0.03 -7.52
C SER A 124 -1.83 -1.01 -6.37
N VAL A 125 -2.58 -2.06 -6.65
CA VAL A 125 -2.84 -3.13 -5.66
C VAL A 125 -1.53 -3.82 -5.27
N GLY A 126 -0.74 -4.26 -6.25
CA GLY A 126 0.55 -4.91 -5.99
C GLY A 126 1.54 -3.99 -5.26
N LEU A 127 1.66 -2.73 -5.72
CA LEU A 127 2.55 -1.74 -5.10
C LEU A 127 2.15 -1.42 -3.66
N SER A 128 0.85 -1.28 -3.38
CA SER A 128 0.38 -1.01 -2.02
C SER A 128 0.73 -2.15 -1.05
N ILE A 129 0.65 -3.40 -1.49
CA ILE A 129 1.07 -4.56 -0.71
C ILE A 129 2.59 -4.50 -0.45
N LEU A 130 3.41 -4.25 -1.47
CA LEU A 130 4.86 -4.16 -1.31
C LEU A 130 5.26 -3.04 -0.34
N PHE A 131 4.67 -1.84 -0.48
CA PHE A 131 5.00 -0.72 0.39
C PHE A 131 4.58 -0.95 1.84
N ASN A 132 3.44 -1.60 2.09
CA ASN A 132 3.00 -1.98 3.43
C ASN A 132 3.93 -3.04 4.06
N MET A 133 4.56 -3.86 3.24
CA MET A 133 5.57 -4.84 3.69
C MET A 133 6.99 -4.26 3.73
N ASN A 134 7.14 -2.95 3.57
CA ASN A 134 8.43 -2.25 3.52
C ASN A 134 9.36 -2.80 2.42
N ALA A 135 8.79 -3.03 1.23
CA ALA A 135 9.48 -3.45 0.02
C ALA A 135 9.12 -2.54 -1.17
N SER A 136 9.80 -2.71 -2.30
CA SER A 136 9.54 -2.01 -3.56
C SER A 136 9.67 -3.00 -4.73
N SER A 137 9.07 -2.69 -5.87
CA SER A 137 9.25 -3.49 -7.10
C SER A 137 10.61 -3.25 -7.78
N GLY A 138 11.35 -2.24 -7.32
CA GLY A 138 12.55 -1.70 -7.97
C GLY A 138 12.23 -0.46 -8.81
N GLY A 139 13.23 0.24 -9.28
CA GLY A 139 13.03 1.42 -10.12
C GLY A 139 12.60 2.69 -9.38
N LEU A 140 11.67 3.46 -9.96
CA LEU A 140 11.23 4.76 -9.41
C LEU A 140 10.52 4.64 -8.05
N ASP A 141 10.00 3.48 -7.70
CA ASP A 141 9.39 3.20 -6.39
C ASP A 141 10.39 3.40 -5.25
N ILE A 142 11.68 3.11 -5.51
CA ILE A 142 12.77 3.36 -4.53
C ILE A 142 12.92 4.87 -4.33
N VAL A 143 12.88 5.65 -5.40
CA VAL A 143 12.94 7.13 -5.32
C VAL A 143 11.77 7.65 -4.50
N ALA A 144 10.57 7.16 -4.77
CA ALA A 144 9.38 7.53 -4.00
C ALA A 144 9.53 7.20 -2.50
N LYS A 145 10.06 6.02 -2.17
CA LYS A 145 10.32 5.62 -0.78
C LYS A 145 11.36 6.52 -0.09
N ILE A 146 12.41 6.92 -0.82
CA ILE A 146 13.41 7.86 -0.32
C ILE A 146 12.77 9.23 -0.08
N MET A 147 11.99 9.74 -1.03
CA MET A 147 11.27 11.02 -0.87
C MET A 147 10.28 10.96 0.30
N ASN A 148 9.53 9.89 0.45
CA ASN A 148 8.65 9.69 1.60
C ASN A 148 9.43 9.75 2.92
N LYS A 149 10.60 9.11 3.00
CA LYS A 149 11.42 9.09 4.22
C LYS A 149 12.00 10.47 4.58
N PHE A 150 12.49 11.23 3.61
CA PHE A 150 13.19 12.49 3.86
C PHE A 150 12.29 13.73 3.79
N LEU A 151 11.30 13.72 2.90
CA LEU A 151 10.38 14.85 2.71
C LEU A 151 9.06 14.67 3.47
N HIS A 152 8.83 13.49 4.08
CA HIS A 152 7.61 13.16 4.84
C HIS A 152 6.32 13.36 4.04
N ILE A 153 6.38 13.17 2.71
CA ILE A 153 5.23 13.19 1.82
C ILE A 153 4.67 11.77 1.63
N GLU A 154 3.40 11.64 1.31
CA GLU A 154 2.76 10.35 1.04
C GLU A 154 3.44 9.63 -0.13
N LEU A 155 3.48 8.29 -0.07
CA LEU A 155 4.17 7.46 -1.06
C LEU A 155 3.67 7.65 -2.48
N GLY A 156 2.35 7.71 -2.68
CA GLY A 156 1.79 7.92 -4.01
C GLY A 156 2.04 9.32 -4.54
N LYS A 157 2.02 10.36 -3.68
CA LYS A 157 2.44 11.71 -4.07
C LYS A 157 3.91 11.74 -4.48
N ALA A 158 4.78 11.04 -3.75
CA ALA A 158 6.19 10.91 -4.08
C ALA A 158 6.38 10.17 -5.42
N MET A 159 5.62 9.10 -5.65
CA MET A 159 5.62 8.37 -6.94
C MET A 159 5.15 9.25 -8.09
N SER A 160 4.05 9.99 -7.89
CA SER A 160 3.55 10.94 -8.90
C SER A 160 4.60 11.98 -9.23
N LEU A 161 5.26 12.56 -8.24
CA LEU A 161 6.27 13.59 -8.45
C LEU A 161 7.50 13.06 -9.20
N ALA A 162 8.08 11.94 -8.74
CA ALA A 162 9.22 11.30 -9.39
C ALA A 162 8.89 10.83 -10.81
N GLY A 163 7.74 10.17 -10.99
CA GLY A 163 7.28 9.68 -12.29
C GLY A 163 6.90 10.80 -13.25
N MET A 164 6.39 11.94 -12.75
CA MET A 164 6.02 13.10 -13.57
C MET A 164 7.27 13.76 -14.19
N CYS A 165 8.37 13.81 -13.45
CA CYS A 165 9.65 14.26 -14.03
C CYS A 165 10.09 13.39 -15.21
N VAL A 166 9.93 12.06 -15.09
CA VAL A 166 10.23 11.11 -16.19
C VAL A 166 9.23 11.24 -17.31
N ALA A 167 7.94 11.31 -17.02
CA ALA A 167 6.89 11.43 -18.03
C ALA A 167 7.01 12.73 -18.85
N LEU A 168 7.38 13.84 -18.22
CA LEU A 168 7.65 15.10 -18.93
C LEU A 168 8.91 15.03 -19.78
N SER A 169 9.97 14.38 -19.30
CA SER A 169 11.18 14.20 -20.10
C SER A 169 10.96 13.28 -21.31
N ALA A 170 9.93 12.41 -21.27
CA ALA A 170 9.51 11.60 -22.40
C ALA A 170 8.98 12.43 -23.59
N ALA A 171 8.62 13.71 -23.39
CA ALA A 171 8.23 14.63 -24.47
C ALA A 171 9.35 14.87 -25.51
N LEU A 172 10.59 14.52 -25.17
CA LEU A 172 11.72 14.60 -26.09
C LEU A 172 11.74 13.47 -27.12
N VAL A 173 11.01 12.36 -26.86
CA VAL A 173 11.12 11.11 -27.64
C VAL A 173 9.76 10.61 -28.16
N TYR A 174 8.69 10.80 -27.38
CA TYR A 174 7.37 10.28 -27.70
C TYR A 174 6.43 11.34 -28.30
N ASP A 175 5.37 10.87 -28.96
CA ASP A 175 4.29 11.71 -29.46
C ASP A 175 3.49 12.38 -28.32
N LYS A 176 2.83 13.50 -28.63
CA LYS A 176 2.09 14.30 -27.64
C LYS A 176 1.02 13.51 -26.89
N LYS A 177 0.32 12.59 -27.59
CA LYS A 177 -0.74 11.77 -26.98
C LYS A 177 -0.16 10.83 -25.91
N THR A 178 0.90 10.12 -26.23
CA THR A 178 1.58 9.20 -25.32
C THR A 178 2.17 9.92 -24.11
N VAL A 179 2.72 11.12 -24.29
CA VAL A 179 3.23 11.95 -23.20
C VAL A 179 2.10 12.38 -22.24
N VAL A 180 1.01 12.92 -22.77
CA VAL A 180 -0.16 13.31 -21.95
C VAL A 180 -0.71 12.10 -21.18
N LEU A 181 -0.82 10.96 -21.85
CA LEU A 181 -1.32 9.73 -21.23
C LEU A 181 -0.37 9.21 -20.13
N SER A 182 0.94 9.31 -20.35
CA SER A 182 1.97 8.95 -19.37
C SER A 182 1.93 9.86 -18.14
N VAL A 183 1.76 11.17 -18.33
CA VAL A 183 1.62 12.15 -17.22
C VAL A 183 0.36 11.87 -16.41
N LEU A 184 -0.79 11.73 -17.08
CA LEU A 184 -2.06 11.43 -16.42
C LEU A 184 -2.03 10.07 -15.72
N GLY A 185 -1.53 9.03 -16.41
CA GLY A 185 -1.38 7.70 -15.83
C GLY A 185 -0.49 7.70 -14.59
N THR A 186 0.62 8.44 -14.61
CA THR A 186 1.52 8.58 -13.46
C THR A 186 0.84 9.28 -12.28
N TYR A 187 0.11 10.36 -12.55
CA TYR A 187 -0.64 11.08 -11.52
C TYR A 187 -1.70 10.19 -10.88
N PHE A 188 -2.53 9.53 -11.70
CA PHE A 188 -3.56 8.61 -11.19
C PHE A 188 -2.96 7.41 -10.47
N ASN A 189 -1.82 6.87 -10.95
CA ASN A 189 -1.15 5.75 -10.28
C ASN A 189 -0.78 6.10 -8.84
N GLY A 190 -0.19 7.27 -8.60
CA GLY A 190 0.13 7.70 -7.24
C GLY A 190 -1.11 7.91 -6.36
N MET A 191 -2.17 8.52 -6.90
CA MET A 191 -3.43 8.72 -6.18
C MET A 191 -4.08 7.38 -5.78
N VAL A 192 -4.11 6.42 -6.70
CA VAL A 192 -4.69 5.09 -6.45
C VAL A 192 -3.84 4.28 -5.48
N VAL A 193 -2.50 4.36 -5.58
CA VAL A 193 -1.58 3.73 -4.61
C VAL A 193 -1.82 4.26 -3.20
N ASP A 194 -1.89 5.59 -3.01
CA ASP A 194 -2.17 6.17 -1.71
C ASP A 194 -3.53 5.72 -1.17
N HIS A 195 -4.56 5.68 -2.02
CA HIS A 195 -5.88 5.19 -1.63
C HIS A 195 -5.82 3.73 -1.11
N PHE A 196 -5.09 2.85 -1.77
CA PHE A 196 -4.95 1.47 -1.33
C PHE A 196 -4.09 1.34 -0.07
N ILE A 197 -3.00 2.11 0.06
CA ILE A 197 -2.15 2.10 1.27
C ILE A 197 -2.96 2.55 2.49
N PHE A 198 -3.65 3.70 2.38
CA PHE A 198 -4.48 4.22 3.46
C PHE A 198 -5.66 3.31 3.75
N GLY A 199 -6.34 2.81 2.71
CA GLY A 199 -7.51 1.95 2.85
C GLY A 199 -7.26 0.64 3.62
N GLN A 200 -6.04 0.11 3.56
CA GLN A 200 -5.66 -1.10 4.30
C GLN A 200 -5.39 -0.82 5.79
N ASN A 201 -4.96 0.39 6.14
CA ASN A 201 -4.55 0.77 7.49
C ASN A 201 -5.61 1.58 8.26
N LEU A 202 -6.76 1.84 7.64
CA LEU A 202 -7.83 2.60 8.28
C LEU A 202 -8.37 1.89 9.51
N LYS A 203 -8.27 2.54 10.65
CA LYS A 203 -8.92 2.15 11.90
C LYS A 203 -10.18 2.98 12.13
N ARG A 204 -11.06 2.47 12.97
CA ARG A 204 -12.30 3.14 13.33
C ARG A 204 -12.32 3.43 14.82
N ARG A 205 -12.49 4.71 15.17
CA ARG A 205 -12.83 5.11 16.51
C ARG A 205 -14.34 5.00 16.66
N VAL A 206 -14.77 4.12 17.52
CA VAL A 206 -16.20 3.88 17.81
C VAL A 206 -16.50 4.43 19.18
N CYS A 207 -17.45 5.36 19.25
CA CYS A 207 -17.93 5.95 20.50
C CYS A 207 -19.34 5.41 20.73
N ILE A 208 -19.57 4.82 21.91
CA ILE A 208 -20.78 4.04 22.20
C ILE A 208 -21.36 4.51 23.53
N ILE A 209 -22.65 4.85 23.52
CA ILE A 209 -23.44 5.10 24.73
C ILE A 209 -24.51 4.03 24.78
N THR A 210 -24.45 3.18 25.81
CA THR A 210 -25.37 2.06 26.03
C THR A 210 -25.70 1.92 27.52
N LYS A 211 -26.74 1.16 27.82
CA LYS A 211 -27.10 0.77 29.22
C LYS A 211 -26.31 -0.45 29.70
N TYR A 212 -25.70 -1.20 28.77
CA TYR A 212 -24.99 -2.45 29.03
C TYR A 212 -23.47 -2.20 28.98
N GLU A 213 -22.99 -1.30 29.83
CA GLU A 213 -21.61 -0.83 29.81
C GLU A 213 -20.61 -1.92 30.18
N GLU A 214 -20.96 -2.72 31.20
CA GLU A 214 -20.07 -3.75 31.72
C GLU A 214 -19.89 -4.91 30.74
N GLU A 215 -20.98 -5.36 30.15
CA GLU A 215 -20.98 -6.41 29.14
C GLU A 215 -20.20 -5.96 27.89
N LEU A 216 -20.41 -4.74 27.45
CA LEU A 216 -19.70 -4.18 26.30
C LEU A 216 -18.21 -4.01 26.60
N ARG A 217 -17.85 -3.52 27.77
CA ARG A 217 -16.46 -3.39 28.20
C ARG A 217 -15.76 -4.76 28.21
N ASN A 218 -16.41 -5.77 28.77
CA ASN A 218 -15.87 -7.11 28.85
C ASN A 218 -15.66 -7.70 27.45
N PHE A 219 -16.61 -7.51 26.53
CA PHE A 219 -16.47 -7.94 25.14
C PHE A 219 -15.28 -7.27 24.44
N ILE A 220 -15.11 -5.94 24.59
CA ILE A 220 -14.01 -5.21 23.97
C ILE A 220 -12.65 -5.68 24.51
N LEU A 221 -12.54 -5.90 25.82
CA LEU A 221 -11.27 -6.27 26.45
C LEU A 221 -10.90 -7.74 26.23
N HIS A 222 -11.84 -8.66 26.37
CA HIS A 222 -11.55 -10.10 26.39
C HIS A 222 -11.79 -10.81 25.06
N GLU A 223 -12.78 -10.35 24.26
CA GLU A 223 -13.07 -10.98 22.96
C GLU A 223 -12.38 -10.27 21.79
N LEU A 224 -12.36 -8.94 21.79
CA LEU A 224 -11.68 -8.17 20.76
C LEU A 224 -10.19 -7.90 21.09
N HIS A 225 -9.78 -8.13 22.34
CA HIS A 225 -8.43 -7.79 22.85
C HIS A 225 -8.03 -6.35 22.55
N SER A 226 -9.01 -5.44 22.48
CA SER A 226 -8.84 -4.02 22.17
C SER A 226 -8.95 -3.18 23.44
N GLY A 227 -8.24 -2.05 23.48
CA GLY A 227 -8.36 -1.07 24.56
C GLY A 227 -9.66 -0.28 24.48
N ALA A 228 -10.21 0.09 25.62
CA ALA A 228 -11.34 1.01 25.70
C ALA A 228 -11.04 2.15 26.70
N THR A 229 -11.63 3.32 26.45
CA THR A 229 -11.62 4.46 27.36
C THR A 229 -13.05 4.87 27.62
N ILE A 230 -13.38 5.13 28.88
CA ILE A 230 -14.71 5.55 29.32
C ILE A 230 -14.66 7.02 29.69
N TYR A 231 -15.58 7.80 29.15
CA TYR A 231 -15.76 9.20 29.47
C TYR A 231 -17.11 9.42 30.15
N ASP A 232 -17.11 10.27 31.17
CA ASP A 232 -18.35 10.78 31.75
C ASP A 232 -18.99 11.78 30.77
N ALA A 233 -20.24 11.54 30.44
CA ALA A 233 -21.03 12.39 29.54
C ALA A 233 -22.34 12.78 30.21
N ILE A 234 -22.92 13.91 29.82
CA ILE A 234 -24.23 14.37 30.31
C ILE A 234 -25.15 14.47 29.10
N GLY A 235 -26.26 13.75 29.15
CA GLY A 235 -27.29 13.82 28.12
C GLY A 235 -27.94 15.21 28.12
N ALA A 236 -27.91 15.92 27.00
CA ALA A 236 -28.36 17.31 26.91
C ALA A 236 -29.87 17.46 27.09
N TYR A 237 -30.67 16.41 26.84
CA TYR A 237 -32.13 16.48 26.94
C TYR A 237 -32.65 16.41 28.37
N ASN A 238 -32.18 15.43 29.14
CA ASN A 238 -32.64 15.20 30.52
C ASN A 238 -31.58 15.51 31.58
N LEU A 239 -30.38 15.92 31.19
CA LEU A 239 -29.21 16.12 32.06
C LEU A 239 -28.80 14.85 32.81
N ASP A 240 -29.14 13.67 32.27
CA ASP A 240 -28.78 12.38 32.85
C ASP A 240 -27.27 12.12 32.68
N LYS A 241 -26.63 11.56 33.70
CA LYS A 241 -25.28 11.07 33.61
C LYS A 241 -25.25 9.81 32.76
N ARG A 242 -24.31 9.75 31.84
CA ARG A 242 -24.07 8.62 30.95
C ARG A 242 -22.57 8.39 30.79
N HIS A 243 -22.19 7.20 30.39
CA HIS A 243 -20.81 6.90 30.03
C HIS A 243 -20.71 6.70 28.53
N GLU A 244 -19.69 7.30 27.94
CA GLU A 244 -19.31 7.07 26.54
C GLU A 244 -18.09 6.16 26.51
N ILE A 245 -18.25 4.96 25.95
CA ILE A 245 -17.18 3.99 25.76
C ILE A 245 -16.57 4.24 24.38
N ILE A 246 -15.27 4.54 24.36
CA ILE A 246 -14.52 4.77 23.12
C ILE A 246 -13.51 3.65 22.94
N THR A 247 -13.56 3.02 21.78
CA THR A 247 -12.57 2.03 21.35
C THR A 247 -12.08 2.31 19.93
N ILE A 248 -10.87 1.89 19.61
CA ILE A 248 -10.31 1.99 18.26
C ILE A 248 -10.06 0.57 17.76
N VAL A 249 -10.75 0.22 16.69
CA VAL A 249 -10.81 -1.14 16.14
C VAL A 249 -10.44 -1.15 14.66
N ASP A 250 -9.97 -2.29 14.17
CA ASP A 250 -9.80 -2.54 12.74
C ASP A 250 -11.13 -2.87 12.05
N LYS A 251 -11.09 -3.12 10.74
CA LYS A 251 -12.29 -3.41 9.95
C LYS A 251 -13.01 -4.69 10.40
N ASN A 252 -12.27 -5.71 10.78
CA ASN A 252 -12.84 -7.02 11.17
C ASN A 252 -13.38 -6.95 12.60
N GLU A 253 -12.63 -6.34 13.50
CA GLU A 253 -13.04 -6.08 14.88
C GLU A 253 -14.29 -5.20 14.92
N TYR A 254 -14.35 -4.17 14.04
CA TYR A 254 -15.53 -3.32 13.93
C TYR A 254 -16.79 -4.10 13.54
N GLN A 255 -16.70 -5.03 12.60
CA GLN A 255 -17.86 -5.85 12.22
C GLN A 255 -18.32 -6.73 13.40
N LYS A 256 -17.39 -7.34 14.12
CA LYS A 256 -17.71 -8.14 15.31
C LYS A 256 -18.37 -7.27 16.41
N LEU A 257 -17.80 -6.09 16.66
CA LEU A 257 -18.31 -5.13 17.63
C LEU A 257 -19.74 -4.69 17.30
N MET A 258 -19.99 -4.31 16.04
CA MET A 258 -21.32 -3.86 15.61
C MET A 258 -22.36 -4.98 15.70
N ASN A 259 -21.99 -6.21 15.32
CA ASN A 259 -22.88 -7.36 15.46
C ASN A 259 -23.21 -7.64 16.93
N TYR A 260 -22.21 -7.56 17.83
CA TYR A 260 -22.42 -7.76 19.24
C TYR A 260 -23.35 -6.68 19.83
N ILE A 261 -23.09 -5.41 19.54
CA ILE A 261 -23.88 -4.28 20.07
C ILE A 261 -25.34 -4.34 19.55
N ASN A 262 -25.54 -4.64 18.29
CA ASN A 262 -26.88 -4.74 17.70
C ASN A 262 -27.72 -5.84 18.38
N ASN A 263 -27.10 -6.92 18.87
CA ASN A 263 -27.77 -7.97 19.63
C ASN A 263 -27.98 -7.60 21.10
N LEU A 264 -27.02 -6.86 21.71
CA LEU A 264 -27.05 -6.51 23.12
C LEU A 264 -27.98 -5.31 23.38
N ASP A 265 -27.84 -4.24 22.62
CA ASP A 265 -28.63 -3.02 22.72
C ASP A 265 -28.90 -2.41 21.34
N PRO A 266 -30.00 -2.80 20.69
CA PRO A 266 -30.39 -2.22 19.39
C PRO A 266 -30.66 -0.70 19.41
N LYS A 267 -30.76 -0.11 20.60
CA LYS A 267 -31.00 1.34 20.81
C LYS A 267 -29.75 2.09 21.26
N ALA A 268 -28.59 1.44 21.29
CA ALA A 268 -27.34 2.10 21.61
C ALA A 268 -27.06 3.28 20.67
N PHE A 269 -26.59 4.38 21.22
CA PHE A 269 -26.14 5.50 20.41
C PHE A 269 -24.67 5.28 20.02
N ILE A 270 -24.39 5.22 18.73
CA ILE A 270 -23.08 4.89 18.20
C ILE A 270 -22.65 5.94 17.19
N THR A 271 -21.45 6.50 17.39
CA THR A 271 -20.79 7.35 16.38
C THR A 271 -19.47 6.72 15.97
N VAL A 272 -19.14 6.80 14.68
CA VAL A 272 -17.96 6.17 14.11
C VAL A 272 -17.15 7.20 13.34
N TYR A 273 -15.87 7.31 13.70
CA TYR A 273 -14.91 8.18 13.02
C TYR A 273 -13.80 7.34 12.39
N THR A 274 -13.35 7.77 11.21
CA THR A 274 -12.17 7.16 10.59
C THR A 274 -10.91 7.74 11.22
N VAL A 275 -9.99 6.88 11.64
CA VAL A 275 -8.69 7.24 12.21
C VAL A 275 -7.63 6.98 11.16
N ALA A 276 -7.00 8.04 10.69
CA ALA A 276 -5.98 7.96 9.63
C ALA A 276 -4.65 7.39 10.14
N ASP A 277 -4.31 7.68 11.41
CA ASP A 277 -3.08 7.18 12.04
C ASP A 277 -3.31 6.96 13.54
N MET A 278 -2.68 5.90 14.09
CA MET A 278 -2.71 5.56 15.50
C MET A 278 -1.38 4.94 15.93
N ARG A 279 -0.79 5.51 16.96
CA ARG A 279 0.35 4.91 17.63
C ARG A 279 -0.12 4.20 18.90
N TYR A 280 -0.16 2.89 18.88
CA TYR A 280 -0.59 2.05 19.99
C TYR A 280 0.38 0.90 20.22
N GLN A 281 0.74 0.68 21.47
CA GLN A 281 1.46 -0.49 21.90
C GLN A 281 0.47 -1.39 22.65
N GLN A 282 0.16 -2.54 22.08
CA GLN A 282 -0.76 -3.50 22.70
C GLN A 282 -0.21 -3.91 24.06
N LYS A 283 -0.92 -3.60 25.13
CA LYS A 283 -0.61 -4.14 26.45
C LYS A 283 -1.01 -5.60 26.41
N VAL A 284 -0.06 -6.50 26.53
CA VAL A 284 -0.33 -7.89 26.88
C VAL A 284 -0.92 -7.83 28.28
N LEU A 285 -2.19 -8.18 28.44
CA LEU A 285 -2.76 -8.43 29.75
C LEU A 285 -1.94 -9.58 30.32
N GLU A 286 -1.04 -9.30 31.24
CA GLU A 286 -0.39 -10.31 32.05
C GLU A 286 -1.53 -11.07 32.74
N ASN A 287 -1.70 -12.32 32.35
CA ASN A 287 -2.64 -13.21 32.99
C ASN A 287 -2.38 -13.17 34.50
N GLU A 288 -3.45 -13.04 35.26
CA GLU A 288 -3.50 -13.21 36.67
C GLU A 288 -2.87 -14.56 37.10
N GLU A 289 -1.55 -14.59 37.26
CA GLU A 289 -0.88 -15.51 38.12
C GLU A 289 -0.56 -14.79 39.42
N ARG A 290 -1.60 -14.49 40.20
CA ARG A 290 -1.54 -14.26 41.64
C ARG A 290 -2.85 -14.67 42.25
N SER A 291 -3.05 -15.93 42.49
CA SER A 291 -3.84 -16.47 43.58
C SER A 291 -3.07 -17.59 44.26
#